data_1a6ed962d391333419533c3b266d8b2e
#
_entry.id   1a6ed962d391333419533c3b266d8b2e
#
_cell.length_a   1.000
_cell.length_b   1.000
_cell.length_c   1.000
_cell.angle_alpha   90.00
_cell.angle_beta   90.00
_cell.angle_gamma   90.00
#
_symmetry.space_group_name_H-M   'P 1'
#
loop_
_entity.id
_entity.type
_entity.pdbx_description
1 polymer ?
#
loop_
_entity_poly.entity_id
_entity_poly.type
_entity_poly.pdbx_seq_one_letter_code
_entity_poly.pdbx_strand_id
1 'polypeptide(L)'
;MPDVDYLSVRGVSKRFDAGDRAVTAIEDVSFDVPRGAFVSILGPSGCGKSTLFNIIAGLLSPSGGDVLLEGASIVGRAGQVGYMLQKDLLLPWRTIEDNITLGQTLRGVKKRKGRANAATLMDRCGLTGFEKKKPHQLSGGMRQRAALMRTLLTGKEVLLLDEPFGALDAITRLQLQMTLIDIWQDMRKTILFVTHDVEEALLLSDEILVLTERPGRLRARLPVTLPRPRTPEMLSSPELMALKARLMQLLLREVAES
;
A
#
# COMPACT_ATOMS: atom_id res chain seq x y z
N MET A 1 -27.05 7.44 -0.10
CA MET A 1 -26.71 6.83 1.20
C MET A 1 -25.32 7.33 1.53
N PRO A 2 -25.03 7.82 2.76
CA PRO A 2 -23.66 8.16 3.10
C PRO A 2 -22.80 6.91 2.89
N ASP A 3 -21.66 7.08 2.23
CA ASP A 3 -20.69 6.01 2.03
C ASP A 3 -20.36 5.41 3.40
N VAL A 4 -20.81 4.18 3.62
CA VAL A 4 -20.43 3.44 4.83
C VAL A 4 -18.93 3.20 4.70
N ASP A 5 -18.18 3.65 5.70
CA ASP A 5 -16.74 3.47 5.79
C ASP A 5 -16.40 1.99 5.51
N TYR A 6 -15.69 1.75 4.40
CA TYR A 6 -15.44 0.39 3.94
C TYR A 6 -14.40 -0.32 4.80
N LEU A 7 -13.32 0.40 5.12
CA LEU A 7 -12.31 -0.02 6.09
C LEU A 7 -12.18 1.07 7.14
N SER A 8 -12.33 0.70 8.41
CA SER A 8 -12.22 1.63 9.55
C SER A 8 -11.13 1.17 10.51
N VAL A 9 -10.27 2.08 10.90
CA VAL A 9 -9.29 1.92 11.97
C VAL A 9 -9.77 2.78 13.14
N ARG A 10 -9.93 2.18 14.32
CA ARG A 10 -10.54 2.81 15.51
C ARG A 10 -9.62 2.71 16.71
N GLY A 11 -8.98 3.80 17.12
CA GLY A 11 -8.15 3.91 18.32
C GLY A 11 -7.01 2.91 18.38
N VAL A 12 -6.46 2.51 17.22
CA VAL A 12 -5.46 1.44 17.15
C VAL A 12 -4.15 1.90 17.78
N SER A 13 -3.73 1.13 18.79
CA SER A 13 -2.45 1.34 19.49
C SER A 13 -1.65 0.05 19.51
N LYS A 14 -0.32 0.16 19.48
CA LYS A 14 0.58 -0.99 19.60
C LYS A 14 1.80 -0.63 20.44
N ARG A 15 1.92 -1.33 21.56
CA ARG A 15 3.08 -1.35 22.43
C ARG A 15 3.77 -2.70 22.33
N PHE A 16 5.06 -2.69 22.21
CA PHE A 16 5.91 -3.87 22.28
C PHE A 16 6.62 -3.88 23.62
N ASP A 17 6.49 -4.98 24.37
CA ASP A 17 7.22 -5.18 25.59
C ASP A 17 8.56 -5.84 25.24
N ALA A 18 9.65 -5.12 25.43
CA ALA A 18 11.02 -5.57 25.17
C ALA A 18 11.81 -5.58 26.49
N GLY A 19 11.50 -6.52 27.40
CA GLY A 19 12.13 -6.60 28.72
C GLY A 19 11.92 -5.30 29.52
N ASP A 20 13.02 -4.67 29.96
CA ASP A 20 12.98 -3.44 30.78
C ASP A 20 12.56 -2.18 30.00
N ARG A 21 12.34 -2.28 28.68
CA ARG A 21 11.96 -1.14 27.83
C ARG A 21 10.74 -1.49 26.98
N ALA A 22 9.61 -0.90 27.33
CA ALA A 22 8.43 -0.95 26.46
C ALA A 22 8.53 0.14 25.39
N VAL A 23 8.23 -0.22 24.14
CA VAL A 23 8.23 0.71 23.01
C VAL A 23 6.83 0.82 22.43
N THR A 24 6.24 2.01 22.48
CA THR A 24 4.99 2.29 21.78
C THR A 24 5.31 2.64 20.33
N ALA A 25 4.84 1.81 19.39
CA ALA A 25 5.08 2.01 17.97
C ALA A 25 4.05 2.95 17.35
N ILE A 26 2.76 2.74 17.67
CA ILE A 26 1.62 3.56 17.23
C ILE A 26 0.68 3.77 18.42
N GLU A 27 0.00 4.92 18.45
CA GLU A 27 -0.87 5.32 19.54
C GLU A 27 -2.11 6.05 19.04
N ASP A 28 -3.28 5.53 19.39
CA ASP A 28 -4.60 6.09 19.11
C ASP A 28 -4.84 6.51 17.65
N VAL A 29 -4.46 5.63 16.71
CA VAL A 29 -4.64 5.90 15.27
C VAL A 29 -6.07 5.57 14.86
N SER A 30 -6.78 6.58 14.32
CA SER A 30 -8.16 6.43 13.86
C SER A 30 -8.35 7.09 12.50
N PHE A 31 -8.88 6.36 11.52
CA PHE A 31 -9.27 6.88 10.20
C PHE A 31 -10.21 5.91 9.48
N ASP A 32 -10.89 6.44 8.47
CA ASP A 32 -11.78 5.69 7.60
C ASP A 32 -11.31 5.75 6.16
N VAL A 33 -11.53 4.68 5.43
CA VAL A 33 -11.19 4.55 4.01
C VAL A 33 -12.46 4.17 3.25
N PRO A 34 -12.95 5.03 2.34
CA PRO A 34 -14.09 4.73 1.48
C PRO A 34 -13.79 3.56 0.53
N ARG A 35 -14.84 2.87 0.09
CA ARG A 35 -14.71 1.81 -0.92
C ARG A 35 -14.16 2.38 -2.23
N GLY A 36 -13.18 1.71 -2.79
CA GLY A 36 -12.54 2.11 -4.05
C GLY A 36 -11.59 3.29 -3.95
N ALA A 37 -11.40 3.88 -2.76
CA ALA A 37 -10.45 4.98 -2.58
C ALA A 37 -9.00 4.50 -2.63
N PHE A 38 -8.11 5.38 -3.06
CA PHE A 38 -6.67 5.24 -2.97
C PHE A 38 -6.15 6.18 -1.88
N VAL A 39 -5.72 5.64 -0.74
CA VAL A 39 -5.27 6.42 0.42
C VAL A 39 -3.81 6.15 0.71
N SER A 40 -2.98 7.18 0.75
CA SER A 40 -1.58 7.07 1.15
C SER A 40 -1.36 7.36 2.63
N ILE A 41 -0.38 6.69 3.21
CA ILE A 41 0.11 6.94 4.57
C ILE A 41 1.56 7.39 4.47
N LEU A 42 1.82 8.63 4.87
CA LEU A 42 3.13 9.25 4.96
C LEU A 42 3.55 9.45 6.41
N GLY A 43 4.84 9.44 6.65
CA GLY A 43 5.43 9.73 7.95
C GLY A 43 6.89 9.31 8.00
N PRO A 44 7.65 9.73 9.02
CA PRO A 44 9.07 9.43 9.18
C PRO A 44 9.37 7.93 9.19
N SER A 45 10.62 7.57 8.91
CA SER A 45 11.07 6.18 9.03
C SER A 45 10.95 5.70 10.48
N GLY A 46 10.40 4.50 10.68
CA GLY A 46 10.23 3.92 12.02
C GLY A 46 9.04 4.45 12.83
N CYS A 47 8.17 5.32 12.27
CA CYS A 47 6.98 5.83 12.96
C CYS A 47 5.84 4.81 13.13
N GLY A 48 5.97 3.59 12.61
CA GLY A 48 4.98 2.53 12.83
C GLY A 48 4.10 2.19 11.63
N LYS A 49 4.33 2.72 10.42
CA LYS A 49 3.52 2.43 9.21
C LYS A 49 3.36 0.94 8.93
N SER A 50 4.46 0.20 8.87
CA SER A 50 4.42 -1.25 8.65
C SER A 50 3.80 -2.00 9.85
N THR A 51 3.91 -1.47 11.08
CA THR A 51 3.20 -2.01 12.26
C THR A 51 1.70 -1.88 12.07
N LEU A 52 1.22 -0.71 11.64
CA LEU A 52 -0.19 -0.47 11.33
C LEU A 52 -0.68 -1.40 10.23
N PHE A 53 0.09 -1.56 9.14
CA PHE A 53 -0.26 -2.48 8.06
C PHE A 53 -0.33 -3.95 8.53
N ASN A 54 0.59 -4.39 9.37
CA ASN A 54 0.55 -5.74 9.95
C ASN A 54 -0.71 -5.96 10.81
N ILE A 55 -1.17 -4.93 11.52
CA ILE A 55 -2.41 -4.98 12.31
C ILE A 55 -3.62 -5.07 11.37
N ILE A 56 -3.71 -4.21 10.35
CA ILE A 56 -4.80 -4.23 9.36
C ILE A 56 -4.83 -5.57 8.60
N ALA A 57 -3.65 -6.14 8.31
CA ALA A 57 -3.54 -7.44 7.66
C ALA A 57 -3.93 -8.64 8.56
N GLY A 58 -4.17 -8.40 9.85
CA GLY A 58 -4.46 -9.45 10.85
C GLY A 58 -3.25 -10.30 11.22
N LEU A 59 -2.03 -9.84 10.91
CA LEU A 59 -0.76 -10.53 11.20
C LEU A 59 -0.20 -10.17 12.57
N LEU A 60 -0.67 -9.06 13.15
CA LEU A 60 -0.26 -8.56 14.44
C LEU A 60 -1.48 -8.05 15.20
N SER A 61 -1.66 -8.50 16.43
CA SER A 61 -2.73 -7.98 17.29
C SER A 61 -2.36 -6.60 17.82
N PRO A 62 -3.27 -5.62 17.79
CA PRO A 62 -3.06 -4.35 18.47
C PRO A 62 -3.03 -4.52 19.99
N SER A 63 -2.51 -3.53 20.72
CA SER A 63 -2.61 -3.46 22.18
C SER A 63 -3.92 -2.82 22.64
N GLY A 64 -4.60 -2.08 21.76
CA GLY A 64 -5.90 -1.46 21.93
C GLY A 64 -6.47 -1.02 20.61
N GLY A 65 -7.78 -0.75 20.58
CA GLY A 65 -8.50 -0.38 19.37
C GLY A 65 -8.94 -1.55 18.51
N ASP A 66 -9.51 -1.26 17.34
CA ASP A 66 -10.06 -2.26 16.43
C ASP A 66 -9.85 -1.84 14.97
N VAL A 67 -9.92 -2.83 14.07
CA VAL A 67 -9.94 -2.65 12.60
C VAL A 67 -11.18 -3.33 12.06
N LEU A 68 -12.03 -2.55 11.41
CA LEU A 68 -13.31 -3.02 10.87
C LEU A 68 -13.27 -3.03 9.35
N LEU A 69 -13.71 -4.12 8.75
CA LEU A 69 -13.96 -4.20 7.31
C LEU A 69 -15.46 -4.47 7.12
N GLU A 70 -16.16 -3.57 6.41
CA GLU A 70 -17.62 -3.59 6.25
C GLU A 70 -18.36 -3.70 7.62
N GLY A 71 -17.84 -3.00 8.63
CA GLY A 71 -18.40 -2.99 9.99
C GLY A 71 -18.04 -4.22 10.85
N ALA A 72 -17.36 -5.23 10.32
CA ALA A 72 -16.93 -6.42 11.06
C ALA A 72 -15.46 -6.36 11.43
N SER A 73 -15.12 -6.67 12.70
CA SER A 73 -13.73 -6.71 13.15
C SER A 73 -12.92 -7.77 12.42
N ILE A 74 -11.73 -7.37 11.92
CA ILE A 74 -10.77 -8.26 11.26
C ILE A 74 -9.48 -8.44 12.05
N VAL A 75 -9.40 -7.94 13.28
CA VAL A 75 -8.23 -8.10 14.16
C VAL A 75 -7.91 -9.59 14.35
N GLY A 76 -6.66 -9.97 14.13
CA GLY A 76 -6.20 -11.35 14.23
C GLY A 76 -6.73 -12.30 13.14
N ARG A 77 -7.44 -11.78 12.14
CA ARG A 77 -7.98 -12.57 11.02
C ARG A 77 -7.14 -12.33 9.76
N ALA A 78 -6.03 -13.04 9.63
CA ALA A 78 -5.19 -12.96 8.44
C ALA A 78 -5.97 -13.34 7.16
N GLY A 79 -5.56 -12.73 6.03
CA GLY A 79 -6.13 -13.04 4.73
C GLY A 79 -7.45 -12.33 4.40
N GLN A 80 -7.88 -11.34 5.16
CA GLN A 80 -9.02 -10.48 4.81
C GLN A 80 -8.65 -9.46 3.72
N VAL A 81 -7.42 -9.00 3.70
CA VAL A 81 -6.87 -8.04 2.75
C VAL A 81 -5.73 -8.66 1.92
N GLY A 82 -5.43 -8.08 0.74
CA GLY A 82 -4.21 -8.37 0.00
C GLY A 82 -3.07 -7.51 0.56
N TYR A 83 -1.90 -8.10 0.82
CA TYR A 83 -0.79 -7.36 1.39
C TYR A 83 0.50 -7.59 0.60
N MET A 84 1.06 -6.51 0.07
CA MET A 84 2.40 -6.44 -0.46
C MET A 84 3.32 -5.85 0.61
N LEU A 85 4.19 -6.68 1.17
CA LEU A 85 5.20 -6.25 2.12
C LEU A 85 6.35 -5.51 1.39
N GLN A 86 7.11 -4.72 2.12
CA GLN A 86 8.28 -3.99 1.60
C GLN A 86 9.30 -4.91 0.90
N LYS A 87 9.52 -6.12 1.42
CA LYS A 87 10.29 -7.17 0.74
C LYS A 87 9.41 -7.93 -0.24
N ASP A 88 9.95 -8.32 -1.40
CA ASP A 88 9.19 -8.99 -2.46
C ASP A 88 8.62 -10.37 -2.04
N LEU A 89 9.31 -11.10 -1.16
CA LEU A 89 8.93 -12.41 -0.62
C LEU A 89 8.37 -13.37 -1.70
N LEU A 90 8.94 -13.33 -2.89
CA LEU A 90 8.63 -14.30 -3.92
C LEU A 90 9.14 -15.68 -3.50
N LEU A 91 8.35 -16.72 -3.77
CA LEU A 91 8.74 -18.10 -3.47
C LEU A 91 9.86 -18.53 -4.43
N PRO A 92 11.09 -18.76 -3.94
CA PRO A 92 12.26 -18.93 -4.79
C PRO A 92 12.22 -20.20 -5.65
N TRP A 93 11.45 -21.20 -5.23
CA TRP A 93 11.27 -22.47 -5.96
C TRP A 93 10.16 -22.42 -7.01
N ARG A 94 9.34 -21.35 -7.06
CA ARG A 94 8.27 -21.15 -8.05
C ARG A 94 8.75 -20.25 -9.20
N THR A 95 8.10 -20.40 -10.36
CA THR A 95 8.25 -19.46 -11.46
C THR A 95 7.62 -18.13 -11.14
N ILE A 96 7.89 -17.09 -11.93
CA ILE A 96 7.28 -15.77 -11.78
C ILE A 96 5.77 -15.87 -12.00
N GLU A 97 5.31 -16.55 -13.06
CA GLU A 97 3.88 -16.80 -13.29
C GLU A 97 3.21 -17.51 -12.11
N ASP A 98 3.84 -18.55 -11.56
CA ASP A 98 3.30 -19.29 -10.42
C ASP A 98 3.31 -18.46 -9.12
N ASN A 99 4.24 -17.51 -8.97
CA ASN A 99 4.23 -16.53 -7.87
C ASN A 99 3.07 -15.55 -8.03
N ILE A 100 2.93 -14.94 -9.22
CA ILE A 100 1.88 -13.96 -9.52
C ILE A 100 0.49 -14.59 -9.34
N THR A 101 0.29 -15.83 -9.76
CA THR A 101 -1.00 -16.52 -9.68
C THR A 101 -1.27 -17.21 -8.34
N LEU A 102 -0.36 -17.11 -7.36
CA LEU A 102 -0.43 -17.84 -6.09
C LEU A 102 -1.78 -17.61 -5.37
N GLY A 103 -2.19 -16.36 -5.18
CA GLY A 103 -3.44 -16.02 -4.51
C GLY A 103 -4.68 -16.57 -5.23
N GLN A 104 -4.67 -16.60 -6.55
CA GLN A 104 -5.72 -17.19 -7.36
C GLN A 104 -5.75 -18.72 -7.22
N THR A 105 -4.57 -19.35 -7.21
CA THR A 105 -4.45 -20.81 -7.03
C THR A 105 -5.02 -21.24 -5.67
N LEU A 106 -4.70 -20.52 -4.60
CA LEU A 106 -5.22 -20.80 -3.25
C LEU A 106 -6.75 -20.65 -3.15
N ARG A 107 -7.36 -19.83 -4.01
CA ARG A 107 -8.82 -19.67 -4.11
C ARG A 107 -9.48 -20.63 -5.09
N GLY A 108 -8.75 -21.60 -5.65
CA GLY A 108 -9.29 -22.59 -6.56
C GLY A 108 -9.58 -22.07 -7.99
N VAL A 109 -9.02 -20.94 -8.38
CA VAL A 109 -9.16 -20.42 -9.76
C VAL A 109 -8.46 -21.39 -10.72
N LYS A 110 -9.18 -21.81 -11.78
CA LYS A 110 -8.63 -22.70 -12.80
C LYS A 110 -7.31 -22.16 -13.36
N LYS A 111 -6.28 -22.99 -13.43
CA LYS A 111 -4.92 -22.63 -13.84
C LYS A 111 -4.88 -21.83 -15.16
N ARG A 112 -5.69 -22.24 -16.16
CA ARG A 112 -5.79 -21.52 -17.46
C ARG A 112 -6.25 -20.08 -17.28
N LYS A 113 -7.28 -19.83 -16.42
CA LYS A 113 -7.79 -18.48 -16.16
C LYS A 113 -6.77 -17.66 -15.35
N GLY A 114 -6.13 -18.28 -14.35
CA GLY A 114 -5.08 -17.63 -13.57
C GLY A 114 -3.92 -17.15 -14.44
N ARG A 115 -3.44 -17.99 -15.35
CA ARG A 115 -2.38 -17.65 -16.31
C ARG A 115 -2.79 -16.54 -17.28
N ALA A 116 -4.01 -16.56 -17.80
CA ALA A 116 -4.49 -15.47 -18.64
C ALA A 116 -4.52 -14.13 -17.91
N ASN A 117 -5.01 -14.10 -16.65
CA ASN A 117 -4.97 -12.89 -15.82
C ASN A 117 -3.54 -12.41 -15.55
N ALA A 118 -2.61 -13.35 -15.26
CA ALA A 118 -1.21 -13.01 -15.05
C ALA A 118 -0.56 -12.44 -16.31
N ALA A 119 -0.80 -13.03 -17.48
CA ALA A 119 -0.26 -12.57 -18.76
C ALA A 119 -0.66 -11.12 -19.06
N THR A 120 -1.94 -10.76 -18.85
CA THR A 120 -2.42 -9.38 -19.02
C THR A 120 -1.68 -8.39 -18.12
N LEU A 121 -1.45 -8.73 -16.84
CA LEU A 121 -0.71 -7.86 -15.93
C LEU A 121 0.79 -7.84 -16.22
N MET A 122 1.37 -8.97 -16.63
CA MET A 122 2.78 -9.06 -17.01
C MET A 122 3.09 -8.17 -18.21
N ASP A 123 2.18 -8.13 -19.19
CA ASP A 123 2.29 -7.24 -20.34
C ASP A 123 2.27 -5.77 -19.90
N ARG A 124 1.26 -5.36 -19.11
CA ARG A 124 1.14 -3.98 -18.58
C ARG A 124 2.32 -3.56 -17.71
N CYS A 125 2.91 -4.49 -16.95
CA CYS A 125 4.03 -4.22 -16.04
C CYS A 125 5.42 -4.52 -16.64
N GLY A 126 5.52 -4.83 -17.94
CA GLY A 126 6.79 -5.06 -18.65
C GLY A 126 7.55 -6.30 -18.15
N LEU A 127 6.83 -7.41 -17.88
CA LEU A 127 7.40 -8.70 -17.49
C LEU A 127 7.09 -9.84 -18.49
N THR A 128 6.56 -9.51 -19.68
CA THR A 128 6.36 -10.48 -20.77
C THR A 128 7.67 -11.16 -21.12
N GLY A 129 7.67 -12.49 -21.27
CA GLY A 129 8.84 -13.31 -21.54
C GLY A 129 9.58 -13.82 -20.29
N PHE A 130 9.17 -13.40 -19.09
CA PHE A 130 9.75 -13.85 -17.80
C PHE A 130 8.86 -14.84 -17.04
N GLU A 131 7.79 -15.34 -17.64
CA GLU A 131 6.76 -16.18 -17.01
C GLU A 131 7.37 -17.42 -16.34
N LYS A 132 8.32 -18.07 -17.02
CA LYS A 132 8.95 -19.32 -16.57
C LYS A 132 10.27 -19.10 -15.81
N LYS A 133 10.72 -17.86 -15.69
CA LYS A 133 11.91 -17.53 -14.89
C LYS A 133 11.62 -17.69 -13.40
N LYS A 134 12.69 -17.90 -12.60
CA LYS A 134 12.63 -17.92 -11.14
C LYS A 134 13.08 -16.58 -10.56
N PRO A 135 12.71 -16.24 -9.30
CA PRO A 135 13.04 -14.94 -8.70
C PRO A 135 14.52 -14.54 -8.78
N HIS A 136 15.44 -15.49 -8.58
CA HIS A 136 16.89 -15.22 -8.65
C HIS A 136 17.40 -14.82 -10.05
N GLN A 137 16.60 -15.00 -11.09
CA GLN A 137 16.94 -14.65 -12.47
C GLN A 137 16.44 -13.24 -12.85
N LEU A 138 15.80 -12.53 -11.91
CA LEU A 138 15.22 -11.20 -12.12
C LEU A 138 16.00 -10.14 -11.34
N SER A 139 16.01 -8.90 -11.87
CA SER A 139 16.48 -7.74 -11.11
C SER A 139 15.59 -7.45 -9.90
N GLY A 140 16.06 -6.64 -8.95
CA GLY A 140 15.27 -6.23 -7.78
C GLY A 140 13.94 -5.58 -8.18
N GLY A 141 13.97 -4.64 -9.12
CA GLY A 141 12.78 -3.98 -9.62
C GLY A 141 11.80 -4.91 -10.33
N MET A 142 12.31 -5.90 -11.09
CA MET A 142 11.45 -6.92 -11.71
C MET A 142 10.77 -7.80 -10.67
N ARG A 143 11.47 -8.16 -9.58
CA ARG A 143 10.87 -8.91 -8.47
C ARG A 143 9.79 -8.08 -7.76
N GLN A 144 10.05 -6.79 -7.55
CA GLN A 144 9.07 -5.87 -6.95
C GLN A 144 7.78 -5.80 -7.80
N ARG A 145 7.92 -5.66 -9.13
CA ARG A 145 6.76 -5.71 -10.06
C ARG A 145 6.00 -7.02 -9.98
N ALA A 146 6.70 -8.16 -9.91
CA ALA A 146 6.06 -9.46 -9.75
C ALA A 146 5.31 -9.58 -8.41
N ALA A 147 5.85 -9.04 -7.31
CA ALA A 147 5.19 -9.01 -6.01
C ALA A 147 3.93 -8.13 -6.01
N LEU A 148 3.98 -6.96 -6.69
CA LEU A 148 2.81 -6.11 -6.90
C LEU A 148 1.71 -6.86 -7.65
N MET A 149 2.03 -7.48 -8.78
CA MET A 149 1.06 -8.26 -9.57
C MET A 149 0.47 -9.43 -8.76
N ARG A 150 1.28 -10.13 -7.95
CA ARG A 150 0.81 -11.17 -7.05
C ARG A 150 -0.24 -10.63 -6.09
N THR A 151 -0.02 -9.44 -5.55
CA THR A 151 -0.95 -8.79 -4.61
C THR A 151 -2.23 -8.34 -5.31
N LEU A 152 -2.14 -7.73 -6.50
CA LEU A 152 -3.30 -7.33 -7.30
C LEU A 152 -4.20 -8.54 -7.65
N LEU A 153 -3.62 -9.71 -7.89
CA LEU A 153 -4.35 -10.93 -8.22
C LEU A 153 -4.82 -11.74 -7.01
N THR A 154 -4.64 -11.27 -5.78
CA THR A 154 -5.20 -11.95 -4.59
C THR A 154 -6.72 -12.05 -4.63
N GLY A 155 -7.40 -11.16 -5.36
CA GLY A 155 -8.86 -11.05 -5.43
C GLY A 155 -9.48 -10.50 -4.16
N LYS A 156 -8.71 -9.83 -3.33
CA LYS A 156 -9.21 -9.07 -2.20
C LYS A 156 -9.65 -7.69 -2.64
N GLU A 157 -10.63 -7.12 -1.94
CA GLU A 157 -11.16 -5.79 -2.25
C GLU A 157 -10.28 -4.68 -1.65
N VAL A 158 -9.63 -4.95 -0.52
CA VAL A 158 -8.66 -4.05 0.11
C VAL A 158 -7.25 -4.56 -0.15
N LEU A 159 -6.37 -3.67 -0.62
CA LEU A 159 -4.96 -3.94 -0.87
C LEU A 159 -4.09 -3.01 -0.03
N LEU A 160 -3.14 -3.57 0.67
CA LEU A 160 -2.09 -2.86 1.41
C LEU A 160 -0.80 -2.94 0.60
N LEU A 161 -0.22 -1.81 0.22
CA LEU A 161 1.01 -1.73 -0.54
C LEU A 161 2.07 -0.98 0.27
N ASP A 162 3.06 -1.70 0.79
CA ASP A 162 4.13 -1.14 1.63
C ASP A 162 5.38 -0.86 0.79
N GLU A 163 5.62 0.40 0.46
CA GLU A 163 6.73 0.90 -0.38
C GLU A 163 6.93 0.11 -1.69
N PRO A 164 5.89 -0.07 -2.53
CA PRO A 164 5.95 -0.99 -3.68
C PRO A 164 6.93 -0.56 -4.77
N PHE A 165 7.45 0.66 -4.73
CA PHE A 165 8.35 1.21 -5.74
C PHE A 165 9.77 1.46 -5.25
N GLY A 166 10.09 1.12 -3.99
CA GLY A 166 11.36 1.47 -3.34
C GLY A 166 12.62 0.94 -4.02
N ALA A 167 12.53 -0.19 -4.75
CA ALA A 167 13.67 -0.81 -5.43
C ALA A 167 13.80 -0.41 -6.92
N LEU A 168 13.05 0.60 -7.39
CA LEU A 168 13.01 1.02 -8.79
C LEU A 168 13.82 2.30 -9.02
N ASP A 169 14.47 2.40 -10.18
CA ASP A 169 14.99 3.66 -10.69
C ASP A 169 13.84 4.64 -11.01
N ALA A 170 14.15 5.94 -11.11
CA ALA A 170 13.15 7.00 -11.22
C ALA A 170 12.22 6.85 -12.44
N ILE A 171 12.76 6.47 -13.61
CA ILE A 171 11.97 6.34 -14.85
C ILE A 171 11.03 5.14 -14.75
N THR A 172 11.56 3.98 -14.37
CA THR A 172 10.77 2.75 -14.19
C THR A 172 9.70 2.92 -13.10
N ARG A 173 10.03 3.64 -12.03
CA ARG A 173 9.11 3.97 -10.94
C ARG A 173 7.92 4.76 -11.47
N LEU A 174 8.17 5.86 -12.19
CA LEU A 174 7.12 6.70 -12.75
C LEU A 174 6.21 5.91 -13.72
N GLN A 175 6.79 5.10 -14.60
CA GLN A 175 6.04 4.24 -15.51
C GLN A 175 5.13 3.27 -14.76
N LEU A 176 5.63 2.66 -13.69
CA LEU A 176 4.84 1.70 -12.90
C LEU A 176 3.77 2.38 -12.05
N GLN A 177 4.00 3.61 -11.60
CA GLN A 177 2.98 4.43 -10.93
C GLN A 177 1.80 4.70 -11.86
N MET A 178 2.07 5.12 -13.10
CA MET A 178 1.03 5.32 -14.11
C MET A 178 0.27 4.02 -14.39
N THR A 179 1.01 2.94 -14.59
CA THR A 179 0.41 1.60 -14.79
C THR A 179 -0.48 1.19 -13.60
N LEU A 180 -0.07 1.49 -12.36
CA LEU A 180 -0.86 1.20 -11.17
C LEU A 180 -2.16 2.03 -11.13
N ILE A 181 -2.10 3.31 -11.51
CA ILE A 181 -3.30 4.17 -11.62
C ILE A 181 -4.30 3.55 -12.61
N ASP A 182 -3.85 3.17 -13.81
CA ASP A 182 -4.71 2.56 -14.83
C ASP A 182 -5.32 1.25 -14.34
N ILE A 183 -4.51 0.38 -13.72
CA ILE A 183 -4.98 -0.89 -13.15
C ILE A 183 -6.00 -0.63 -12.03
N TRP A 184 -5.74 0.34 -11.15
CA TRP A 184 -6.65 0.69 -10.07
C TRP A 184 -7.98 1.22 -10.57
N GLN A 185 -7.97 2.08 -11.61
CA GLN A 185 -9.19 2.60 -12.24
C GLN A 185 -10.05 1.48 -12.84
N ASP A 186 -9.40 0.46 -13.46
CA ASP A 186 -10.09 -0.70 -14.01
C ASP A 186 -10.67 -1.61 -12.92
N MET A 187 -9.89 -1.85 -11.86
CA MET A 187 -10.24 -2.82 -10.82
C MET A 187 -11.12 -2.25 -9.71
N ARG A 188 -11.14 -0.93 -9.52
CA ARG A 188 -11.89 -0.23 -8.46
C ARG A 188 -11.65 -0.76 -7.05
N LYS A 189 -10.42 -1.21 -6.77
CA LYS A 189 -10.02 -1.72 -5.44
C LYS A 189 -9.77 -0.58 -4.47
N THR A 190 -10.02 -0.82 -3.19
CA THR A 190 -9.58 0.07 -2.11
C THR A 190 -8.09 -0.17 -1.85
N ILE A 191 -7.28 0.87 -1.91
CA ILE A 191 -5.83 0.77 -1.71
C ILE A 191 -5.39 1.64 -0.54
N LEU A 192 -4.69 1.03 0.41
CA LEU A 192 -3.84 1.74 1.34
C LEU A 192 -2.39 1.58 0.88
N PHE A 193 -1.69 2.71 0.82
CA PHE A 193 -0.37 2.80 0.21
C PHE A 193 0.60 3.49 1.16
N VAL A 194 1.66 2.82 1.55
CA VAL A 194 2.75 3.41 2.34
C VAL A 194 3.87 3.83 1.40
N THR A 195 4.27 5.07 1.53
CA THR A 195 5.46 5.61 0.86
C THR A 195 6.12 6.67 1.74
N HIS A 196 7.38 6.97 1.47
CA HIS A 196 8.09 8.13 1.99
C HIS A 196 8.24 9.24 0.93
N ASP A 197 7.75 9.01 -0.29
CA ASP A 197 7.82 9.96 -1.40
C ASP A 197 6.52 10.78 -1.48
N VAL A 198 6.66 12.09 -1.34
CA VAL A 198 5.56 13.05 -1.35
C VAL A 198 4.89 13.13 -2.73
N GLU A 199 5.68 13.05 -3.81
CA GLU A 199 5.14 13.12 -5.18
C GLU A 199 4.36 11.87 -5.53
N GLU A 200 4.83 10.68 -5.12
CA GLU A 200 4.06 9.43 -5.23
C GLU A 200 2.69 9.55 -4.55
N ALA A 201 2.67 10.03 -3.30
CA ALA A 201 1.43 10.16 -2.57
C ALA A 201 0.46 11.13 -3.25
N LEU A 202 0.94 12.30 -3.73
CA LEU A 202 0.11 13.29 -4.41
C LEU A 202 -0.41 12.80 -5.76
N LEU A 203 0.41 12.06 -6.49
CA LEU A 203 0.06 11.55 -7.82
C LEU A 203 -1.00 10.44 -7.73
N LEU A 204 -0.85 9.54 -6.76
CA LEU A 204 -1.65 8.32 -6.69
C LEU A 204 -2.94 8.47 -5.87
N SER A 205 -2.96 9.30 -4.81
CA SER A 205 -3.97 9.18 -3.76
C SER A 205 -5.14 10.16 -3.90
N ASP A 206 -6.30 9.76 -3.39
CA ASP A 206 -7.45 10.63 -3.15
C ASP A 206 -7.32 11.38 -1.81
N GLU A 207 -6.64 10.73 -0.84
CA GLU A 207 -6.34 11.30 0.47
C GLU A 207 -4.97 10.83 0.96
N ILE A 208 -4.29 11.69 1.71
CA ILE A 208 -3.00 11.41 2.34
C ILE A 208 -3.15 11.55 3.85
N LEU A 209 -2.83 10.49 4.57
CA LEU A 209 -2.74 10.45 6.02
C LEU A 209 -1.29 10.69 6.44
N VAL A 210 -1.06 11.68 7.29
CA VAL A 210 0.27 12.01 7.79
C VAL A 210 0.39 11.51 9.22
N LEU A 211 1.37 10.64 9.49
CA LEU A 211 1.69 10.15 10.82
C LEU A 211 2.84 10.94 11.43
N THR A 212 2.81 11.09 12.77
CA THR A 212 3.90 11.65 13.57
C THR A 212 5.09 10.70 13.65
N GLU A 213 6.21 11.19 14.22
CA GLU A 213 7.28 10.34 14.72
C GLU A 213 6.75 9.38 15.80
N ARG A 214 7.61 8.46 16.24
CA ARG A 214 7.25 7.45 17.25
C ARG A 214 6.98 8.08 18.62
N PRO A 215 5.83 7.76 19.25
CA PRO A 215 4.76 6.89 18.77
C PRO A 215 3.98 7.52 17.62
N GLY A 216 3.78 6.73 16.53
CA GLY A 216 3.03 7.20 15.37
C GLY A 216 1.57 7.46 15.74
N ARG A 217 1.13 8.71 15.58
CA ARG A 217 -0.26 9.18 15.72
C ARG A 217 -0.73 9.80 14.42
N LEU A 218 -2.01 9.82 14.16
CA LEU A 218 -2.54 10.53 13.01
C LEU A 218 -2.45 12.05 13.27
N ARG A 219 -1.58 12.73 12.52
CA ARG A 219 -1.36 14.17 12.63
C ARG A 219 -2.34 14.97 11.77
N ALA A 220 -2.51 14.54 10.54
CA ALA A 220 -3.32 15.26 9.57
C ALA A 220 -3.89 14.32 8.50
N ARG A 221 -5.00 14.77 7.93
CA ARG A 221 -5.62 14.21 6.72
C ARG A 221 -5.59 15.29 5.64
N LEU A 222 -5.03 14.99 4.48
CA LEU A 222 -4.93 15.91 3.35
C LEU A 222 -5.68 15.31 2.16
N PRO A 223 -6.87 15.83 1.81
CA PRO A 223 -7.55 15.44 0.59
C PRO A 223 -6.77 15.96 -0.63
N VAL A 224 -6.63 15.14 -1.65
CA VAL A 224 -6.00 15.49 -2.92
C VAL A 224 -7.09 15.72 -3.96
N THR A 225 -7.50 16.97 -4.11
CA THR A 225 -8.65 17.38 -4.93
C THR A 225 -8.33 17.53 -6.42
N LEU A 226 -7.12 17.16 -6.84
CA LEU A 226 -6.70 17.20 -8.24
C LEU A 226 -7.54 16.22 -9.09
N PRO A 227 -7.95 16.63 -10.30
CA PRO A 227 -8.72 15.76 -11.19
C PRO A 227 -7.97 14.50 -11.59
N ARG A 228 -8.69 13.47 -11.97
CA ARG A 228 -8.16 12.22 -12.54
C ARG A 228 -8.55 12.13 -14.04
N PRO A 229 -7.76 11.48 -14.90
CA PRO A 229 -6.47 10.82 -14.59
C PRO A 229 -5.37 11.85 -14.30
N ARG A 230 -4.50 11.55 -13.33
CA ARG A 230 -3.32 12.37 -13.06
C ARG A 230 -2.16 11.88 -13.92
N THR A 231 -1.40 12.85 -14.44
CA THR A 231 -0.26 12.60 -15.32
C THR A 231 1.02 13.19 -14.71
N PRO A 232 2.21 12.73 -15.14
CA PRO A 232 3.48 13.24 -14.65
C PRO A 232 3.65 14.75 -14.83
N GLU A 233 3.07 15.33 -15.89
CA GLU A 233 3.14 16.77 -16.17
C GLU A 233 2.46 17.60 -15.07
N MET A 234 1.45 17.01 -14.40
CA MET A 234 0.76 17.69 -13.29
C MET A 234 1.64 17.89 -12.07
N LEU A 235 2.78 17.17 -11.95
CA LEU A 235 3.77 17.39 -10.88
C LEU A 235 4.32 18.82 -10.87
N SER A 236 4.30 19.50 -12.03
CA SER A 236 4.72 20.89 -12.18
C SER A 236 3.57 21.89 -12.12
N SER A 237 2.32 21.45 -11.88
CA SER A 237 1.18 22.36 -11.80
C SER A 237 1.21 23.18 -10.49
N PRO A 238 0.75 24.45 -10.52
CA PRO A 238 0.70 25.29 -9.33
C PRO A 238 -0.10 24.67 -8.19
N GLU A 239 -1.20 23.98 -8.52
CA GLU A 239 -2.09 23.33 -7.56
C GLU A 239 -1.37 22.18 -6.84
N LEU A 240 -0.64 21.33 -7.57
CA LEU A 240 0.11 20.21 -6.97
C LEU A 240 1.30 20.74 -6.17
N MET A 241 1.98 21.78 -6.65
CA MET A 241 3.07 22.45 -5.94
C MET A 241 2.59 23.04 -4.59
N ALA A 242 1.40 23.64 -4.55
CA ALA A 242 0.80 24.13 -3.31
C ALA A 242 0.50 22.98 -2.32
N LEU A 243 -0.07 21.88 -2.80
CA LEU A 243 -0.31 20.69 -1.97
C LEU A 243 1.00 20.07 -1.47
N LYS A 244 2.03 20.00 -2.31
CA LYS A 244 3.37 19.53 -1.93
C LYS A 244 3.97 20.40 -0.84
N ALA A 245 3.92 21.72 -0.98
CA ALA A 245 4.42 22.66 0.04
C ALA A 245 3.68 22.46 1.38
N ARG A 246 2.34 22.33 1.35
CA ARG A 246 1.55 22.07 2.55
C ARG A 246 1.91 20.75 3.21
N LEU A 247 2.08 19.69 2.41
CA LEU A 247 2.44 18.36 2.91
C LEU A 247 3.83 18.36 3.52
N MET A 248 4.80 19.03 2.88
CA MET A 248 6.14 19.23 3.42
C MET A 248 6.13 19.98 4.76
N GLN A 249 5.32 21.04 4.90
CA GLN A 249 5.17 21.74 6.17
C GLN A 249 4.62 20.82 7.29
N LEU A 250 3.67 19.93 6.96
CA LEU A 250 3.13 18.96 7.92
C LEU A 250 4.19 17.94 8.35
N LEU A 251 5.08 17.54 7.45
CA LEU A 251 6.17 16.60 7.74
C LEU A 251 7.32 17.23 8.50
N LEU A 252 7.69 18.51 8.18
CA LEU A 252 8.85 19.18 8.75
C LEU A 252 8.63 19.82 10.13
N ARG A 253 7.38 20.17 10.51
CA ARG A 253 7.07 20.75 11.82
C ARG A 253 7.44 19.84 13.00
N GLU A 254 7.68 18.55 12.77
CA GLU A 254 8.17 17.62 13.79
C GLU A 254 9.64 17.80 14.15
N VAL A 255 10.47 18.21 13.18
CA VAL A 255 11.93 18.39 13.41
C VAL A 255 12.24 19.60 14.29
N ALA A 256 11.27 20.54 14.42
CA ALA A 256 11.45 21.78 15.19
C ALA A 256 10.90 21.72 16.63
N GLU A 257 10.11 20.69 16.97
CA GLU A 257 9.47 20.51 18.30
C GLU A 257 10.06 19.34 19.10
N SER A 258 11.10 18.65 18.57
CA SER A 258 11.88 17.58 19.21
C SER A 258 13.21 18.08 19.69
#